data_1c61852ea28da66ded07e65ae5a423e4
#
_entry.id   1c61852ea28da66ded07e65ae5a423e4
#
_cell.length_a   1.000
_cell.length_b   1.000
_cell.length_c   1.000
_cell.angle_alpha   90.00
_cell.angle_beta   90.00
_cell.angle_gamma   90.00
#
_symmetry.space_group_name_H-M   'P 1'
#
loop_
_entity.id
_entity.type
_entity.pdbx_description
1 polymer ?
#
loop_
_entity_poly.entity_id
_entity_poly.type
_entity_poly.pdbx_seq_one_letter_code
_entity_poly.pdbx_strand_id
1 'polypeptide(L)'
;MGKKILIFLIAILLIIGIIFGICKIKENSINYEISKVQDYKYFKYNENEKMGIIDKNGNIIIAAQYDDIIIPNLEKDIFICYDNQTNKNKVLNSKNEELFTQYDNIEPIKLKNVASILCYEKSVLKYEKDGLYGLIDFDGKEKTKNIYTQIENLQSTEGKFKDEKDGKYGIINLNGKKLVECNYDDISTDSYYNVENEYKKSGFIVSNKTENGIRYGYINYKGKKLLDLNYNEIVRIGNLDEIYLIVAENGQYGLYKNSKQIIKPQYQSIEYCDNGGIIIQKNQNYGISNLDGKILVDTKYDNIEADCIYLYAQNSNENKVYDVSGNEVEINFNKRVYK
;
A
#
# COMPACT_ATOMS: atom_id res chain seq x y z
N MET A 1 9.22 -55.75 -0.77
CA MET A 1 9.92 -54.86 -1.71
C MET A 1 8.98 -54.00 -2.59
N GLY A 2 7.86 -54.54 -3.08
CA GLY A 2 6.95 -53.86 -4.00
C GLY A 2 6.25 -52.59 -3.46
N LYS A 3 5.83 -52.52 -2.18
CA LYS A 3 5.16 -51.34 -1.62
C LYS A 3 6.05 -50.09 -1.53
N LYS A 4 7.35 -50.24 -1.23
CA LYS A 4 8.29 -49.12 -1.16
C LYS A 4 8.60 -48.57 -2.55
N ILE A 5 8.67 -49.39 -3.58
CA ILE A 5 8.88 -49.00 -4.97
C ILE A 5 7.64 -48.30 -5.51
N LEU A 6 6.43 -48.72 -5.15
CA LEU A 6 5.19 -48.09 -5.56
C LEU A 6 5.05 -46.67 -4.94
N ILE A 7 5.38 -46.48 -3.65
CA ILE A 7 5.35 -45.16 -2.97
C ILE A 7 6.39 -44.23 -3.61
N PHE A 8 7.57 -44.73 -3.97
CA PHE A 8 8.61 -43.97 -4.62
C PHE A 8 8.19 -43.54 -6.03
N LEU A 9 7.53 -44.38 -6.80
CA LEU A 9 6.99 -44.07 -8.12
C LEU A 9 5.84 -43.03 -8.04
N ILE A 10 4.96 -43.11 -7.06
CA ILE A 10 3.89 -42.14 -6.82
C ILE A 10 4.48 -40.76 -6.44
N ALA A 11 5.52 -40.75 -5.59
CA ALA A 11 6.21 -39.48 -5.22
C ALA A 11 6.88 -38.86 -6.44
N ILE A 12 7.52 -39.63 -7.32
CA ILE A 12 8.11 -39.13 -8.57
C ILE A 12 7.03 -38.55 -9.51
N LEU A 13 5.89 -39.24 -9.66
CA LEU A 13 4.78 -38.75 -10.49
C LEU A 13 4.16 -37.45 -9.95
N LEU A 14 4.06 -37.31 -8.62
CA LEU A 14 3.61 -36.06 -8.00
C LEU A 14 4.60 -34.94 -8.22
N ILE A 15 5.90 -35.19 -8.09
CA ILE A 15 6.95 -34.19 -8.36
C ILE A 15 6.94 -33.77 -9.84
N ILE A 16 6.81 -34.73 -10.76
CA ILE A 16 6.68 -34.44 -12.19
C ILE A 16 5.41 -33.67 -12.48
N GLY A 17 4.27 -33.98 -11.84
CA GLY A 17 3.01 -33.23 -11.95
C GLY A 17 3.12 -31.81 -11.45
N ILE A 18 3.83 -31.58 -10.35
CA ILE A 18 4.11 -30.24 -9.80
C ILE A 18 5.03 -29.47 -10.73
N ILE A 19 6.11 -30.08 -11.24
CA ILE A 19 7.03 -29.44 -12.19
C ILE A 19 6.30 -29.09 -13.49
N PHE A 20 5.46 -30.00 -14.02
CA PHE A 20 4.63 -29.73 -15.20
C PHE A 20 3.61 -28.61 -14.94
N GLY A 21 2.99 -28.58 -13.75
CA GLY A 21 2.08 -27.50 -13.34
C GLY A 21 2.80 -26.15 -13.25
N ILE A 22 3.98 -26.11 -12.64
CA ILE A 22 4.81 -24.90 -12.54
C ILE A 22 5.30 -24.45 -13.94
N CYS A 23 5.74 -25.39 -14.80
CA CYS A 23 6.13 -25.09 -16.17
C CYS A 23 4.95 -24.54 -16.98
N LYS A 24 3.75 -25.13 -16.85
CA LYS A 24 2.55 -24.67 -17.54
C LYS A 24 2.07 -23.31 -17.05
N ILE A 25 2.18 -23.02 -15.75
CA ILE A 25 1.89 -21.69 -15.19
C ILE A 25 2.90 -20.67 -15.71
N LYS A 26 4.18 -21.04 -15.77
CA LYS A 26 5.25 -20.18 -16.29
C LYS A 26 5.12 -19.95 -17.80
N GLU A 27 4.74 -20.97 -18.55
CA GLU A 27 4.48 -20.89 -19.99
C GLU A 27 3.24 -20.05 -20.30
N ASN A 28 2.16 -20.20 -19.52
CA ASN A 28 0.96 -19.35 -19.63
C ASN A 28 1.23 -17.89 -19.23
N SER A 29 2.06 -17.63 -18.23
CA SER A 29 2.45 -16.27 -17.86
C SER A 29 3.36 -15.64 -18.92
N ILE A 30 4.29 -16.40 -19.48
CA ILE A 30 5.16 -15.95 -20.59
C ILE A 30 4.31 -15.70 -21.84
N ASN A 31 3.39 -16.59 -22.19
CA ASN A 31 2.49 -16.40 -23.32
C ASN A 31 1.54 -15.21 -23.15
N TYR A 32 1.09 -14.93 -21.94
CA TYR A 32 0.28 -13.74 -21.62
C TYR A 32 1.13 -12.46 -21.73
N GLU A 33 2.37 -12.47 -21.26
CA GLU A 33 3.33 -11.37 -21.41
C GLU A 33 3.70 -11.16 -22.88
N ILE A 34 3.98 -12.23 -23.63
CA ILE A 34 4.26 -12.19 -25.08
C ILE A 34 3.06 -11.67 -25.87
N SER A 35 1.82 -12.09 -25.54
CA SER A 35 0.63 -11.56 -26.20
C SER A 35 0.42 -10.07 -25.94
N LYS A 36 0.72 -9.59 -24.73
CA LYS A 36 0.71 -8.14 -24.42
C LYS A 36 1.82 -7.39 -25.17
N VAL A 37 3.01 -7.99 -25.30
CA VAL A 37 4.12 -7.39 -26.03
C VAL A 37 3.79 -7.23 -27.53
N GLN A 38 2.97 -8.11 -28.10
CA GLN A 38 2.54 -8.00 -29.50
C GLN A 38 1.65 -6.77 -29.75
N ASP A 39 0.96 -6.25 -28.72
CA ASP A 39 0.15 -5.03 -28.82
C ASP A 39 0.96 -3.74 -28.66
N TYR A 40 2.22 -3.84 -28.24
CA TYR A 40 3.08 -2.68 -28.09
C TYR A 40 3.54 -2.14 -29.43
N LYS A 41 3.45 -0.83 -29.58
CA LYS A 41 3.83 -0.15 -30.83
C LYS A 41 5.34 0.11 -30.88
N TYR A 42 5.96 0.33 -29.71
CA TYR A 42 7.34 0.82 -29.59
C TYR A 42 8.11 0.03 -28.56
N PHE A 43 9.42 -0.15 -28.81
CA PHE A 43 10.35 -0.87 -27.97
C PHE A 43 11.64 -0.09 -27.79
N LYS A 44 12.27 -0.20 -26.63
CA LYS A 44 13.62 0.31 -26.42
C LYS A 44 14.62 -0.66 -27.02
N TYR A 45 15.66 -0.12 -27.65
CA TYR A 45 16.84 -0.88 -28.06
C TYR A 45 18.11 -0.19 -27.57
N ASN A 46 19.18 -0.97 -27.42
CA ASN A 46 20.49 -0.48 -27.02
C ASN A 46 21.50 -0.65 -28.18
N GLU A 47 22.28 0.37 -28.41
CA GLU A 47 23.41 0.35 -29.34
C GLU A 47 24.53 1.22 -28.76
N ASN A 48 25.74 0.65 -28.58
CA ASN A 48 26.91 1.33 -28.01
C ASN A 48 26.62 2.01 -26.66
N GLU A 49 25.95 1.30 -25.75
CA GLU A 49 25.56 1.77 -24.43
C GLU A 49 24.56 2.95 -24.43
N LYS A 50 23.99 3.28 -25.57
CA LYS A 50 22.93 4.29 -25.71
C LYS A 50 21.60 3.66 -26.06
N MET A 51 20.54 4.28 -25.60
CA MET A 51 19.17 3.84 -25.82
C MET A 51 18.52 4.58 -26.97
N GLY A 52 17.74 3.85 -27.77
CA GLY A 52 16.87 4.35 -28.82
C GLY A 52 15.50 3.69 -28.78
N ILE A 53 14.63 4.05 -29.71
CA ILE A 53 13.29 3.50 -29.89
C ILE A 53 13.15 2.92 -31.27
N ILE A 54 12.60 1.71 -31.36
CA ILE A 54 12.16 1.07 -32.61
C ILE A 54 10.66 0.79 -32.57
N ASP A 55 10.05 0.69 -33.74
CA ASP A 55 8.66 0.17 -33.85
C ASP A 55 8.65 -1.37 -33.83
N LYS A 56 7.43 -1.94 -33.87
CA LYS A 56 7.22 -3.41 -33.91
C LYS A 56 7.81 -4.11 -35.13
N ASN A 57 8.15 -3.38 -36.18
CA ASN A 57 8.75 -3.90 -37.40
C ASN A 57 10.30 -3.75 -37.40
N GLY A 58 10.86 -3.19 -36.34
CA GLY A 58 12.29 -2.94 -36.20
C GLY A 58 12.76 -1.64 -36.86
N ASN A 59 11.87 -0.78 -37.35
CA ASN A 59 12.25 0.52 -37.87
C ASN A 59 12.68 1.46 -36.75
N ILE A 60 13.80 2.14 -36.93
CA ILE A 60 14.32 3.11 -35.97
C ILE A 60 13.39 4.34 -35.94
N ILE A 61 12.83 4.64 -34.82
CA ILE A 61 12.01 5.82 -34.54
C ILE A 61 12.88 6.91 -33.91
N ILE A 62 13.66 6.55 -32.91
CA ILE A 62 14.64 7.43 -32.25
C ILE A 62 15.98 6.70 -32.28
N ALA A 63 17.01 7.31 -32.86
CA ALA A 63 18.37 6.74 -32.90
C ALA A 63 18.91 6.58 -31.46
N ALA A 64 19.77 5.56 -31.26
CA ALA A 64 20.39 5.30 -29.96
C ALA A 64 21.42 6.41 -29.65
N GLN A 65 21.01 7.37 -28.82
CA GLN A 65 21.84 8.51 -28.44
C GLN A 65 21.61 8.96 -26.97
N TYR A 66 20.60 8.43 -26.30
CA TYR A 66 20.23 8.80 -24.93
C TYR A 66 20.78 7.80 -23.91
N ASP A 67 21.02 8.24 -22.69
CA ASP A 67 21.48 7.35 -21.61
C ASP A 67 20.36 6.45 -21.09
N ASP A 68 19.12 6.94 -21.06
CA ASP A 68 17.92 6.13 -20.85
C ASP A 68 16.73 6.73 -21.59
N ILE A 69 15.75 5.90 -21.88
CA ILE A 69 14.45 6.32 -22.40
C ILE A 69 13.37 5.62 -21.62
N ILE A 70 12.40 6.37 -21.14
CA ILE A 70 11.21 5.82 -20.48
C ILE A 70 10.00 5.98 -21.40
N ILE A 71 9.26 4.88 -21.61
CA ILE A 71 7.94 4.87 -22.24
C ILE A 71 6.91 4.76 -21.13
N PRO A 72 6.37 5.88 -20.63
CA PRO A 72 5.51 5.86 -19.44
C PRO A 72 4.13 5.24 -19.69
N ASN A 73 3.65 5.32 -20.92
CA ASN A 73 2.41 4.70 -21.38
C ASN A 73 2.60 4.12 -22.78
N LEU A 74 2.50 2.80 -22.92
CA LEU A 74 2.74 2.06 -24.16
C LEU A 74 1.67 2.32 -25.24
N GLU A 75 0.55 2.91 -24.89
CA GLU A 75 -0.53 3.29 -25.81
C GLU A 75 -0.36 4.71 -26.34
N LYS A 76 0.48 5.52 -25.69
CA LYS A 76 0.74 6.92 -26.05
C LYS A 76 2.04 7.05 -26.81
N ASP A 77 2.08 8.01 -27.69
CA ASP A 77 3.22 8.34 -28.55
C ASP A 77 4.11 9.37 -27.84
N ILE A 78 4.70 8.95 -26.70
CA ILE A 78 5.53 9.82 -25.85
C ILE A 78 6.70 9.03 -25.27
N PHE A 79 7.90 9.56 -25.46
CA PHE A 79 9.17 9.01 -25.01
C PHE A 79 9.92 10.06 -24.20
N ILE A 80 10.24 9.75 -22.94
CA ILE A 80 11.04 10.63 -22.08
C ILE A 80 12.49 10.18 -22.17
N CYS A 81 13.32 10.99 -22.84
CA CYS A 81 14.70 10.70 -23.18
C CYS A 81 15.65 11.43 -22.23
N TYR A 82 16.49 10.71 -21.53
CA TYR A 82 17.45 11.22 -20.54
C TYR A 82 18.84 11.34 -21.11
N ASP A 83 19.49 12.48 -20.82
CA ASP A 83 20.89 12.74 -21.11
C ASP A 83 21.59 13.13 -19.80
N ASN A 84 22.44 12.24 -19.30
CA ASN A 84 23.15 12.44 -18.03
C ASN A 84 24.14 13.59 -18.06
N GLN A 85 24.59 14.03 -19.26
CA GLN A 85 25.51 15.15 -19.37
C GLN A 85 24.83 16.49 -19.08
N THR A 86 23.58 16.62 -19.50
CA THR A 86 22.79 17.85 -19.30
C THR A 86 21.94 17.83 -18.05
N ASN A 87 21.76 16.67 -17.45
CA ASN A 87 20.85 16.42 -16.32
C ASN A 87 19.40 16.86 -16.61
N LYS A 88 19.04 16.95 -17.89
CA LYS A 88 17.72 17.30 -18.39
C LYS A 88 17.17 16.16 -19.23
N ASN A 89 15.86 16.07 -19.27
CA ASN A 89 15.20 15.16 -20.21
C ASN A 89 14.55 15.94 -21.37
N LYS A 90 14.33 15.25 -22.47
CA LYS A 90 13.52 15.68 -23.59
C LYS A 90 12.36 14.72 -23.77
N VAL A 91 11.23 15.24 -24.14
CA VAL A 91 10.07 14.42 -24.50
C VAL A 91 9.89 14.43 -26.00
N LEU A 92 9.96 13.25 -26.62
CA LEU A 92 9.82 13.08 -28.05
C LEU A 92 8.58 12.26 -28.39
N ASN A 93 8.03 12.49 -29.59
CA ASN A 93 7.00 11.62 -30.17
C ASN A 93 7.61 10.68 -31.23
N SER A 94 6.79 9.84 -31.87
CA SER A 94 7.23 8.90 -32.94
C SER A 94 7.70 9.57 -34.24
N LYS A 95 7.47 10.86 -34.39
CA LYS A 95 8.02 11.66 -35.48
C LYS A 95 9.35 12.33 -35.15
N ASN A 96 9.87 12.03 -33.92
CA ASN A 96 11.06 12.67 -33.38
C ASN A 96 10.89 14.18 -33.18
N GLU A 97 9.63 14.64 -32.94
CA GLU A 97 9.31 16.02 -32.61
C GLU A 97 9.37 16.18 -31.09
N GLU A 98 9.98 17.29 -30.63
CA GLU A 98 10.09 17.59 -29.21
C GLU A 98 8.77 18.18 -28.69
N LEU A 99 8.25 17.59 -27.63
CA LEU A 99 7.01 17.98 -26.97
C LEU A 99 7.30 18.68 -25.63
N PHE A 100 6.34 19.47 -25.16
CA PHE A 100 6.36 20.08 -23.82
C PHE A 100 7.56 21.02 -23.57
N THR A 101 8.07 21.66 -24.62
CA THR A 101 9.25 22.55 -24.58
C THR A 101 9.09 23.79 -23.71
N GLN A 102 7.85 24.10 -23.26
CA GLN A 102 7.54 25.21 -22.35
C GLN A 102 7.83 24.88 -20.87
N TYR A 103 8.19 23.65 -20.56
CA TYR A 103 8.52 23.20 -19.20
C TYR A 103 10.01 22.93 -19.07
N ASP A 104 10.54 23.08 -17.86
CA ASP A 104 11.96 22.84 -17.57
C ASP A 104 12.29 21.33 -17.55
N ASN A 105 11.32 20.52 -17.12
CA ASN A 105 11.45 19.07 -17.03
C ASN A 105 10.08 18.36 -17.08
N ILE A 106 10.04 17.13 -17.59
CA ILE A 106 8.87 16.23 -17.58
C ILE A 106 9.29 14.88 -17.03
N GLU A 107 8.63 14.40 -16.01
CA GLU A 107 8.95 13.13 -15.39
C GLU A 107 7.74 12.20 -15.32
N PRO A 108 7.95 10.89 -15.52
CA PRO A 108 6.91 9.91 -15.25
C PRO A 108 6.76 9.73 -13.73
N ILE A 109 5.54 9.49 -13.27
CA ILE A 109 5.29 9.19 -11.86
C ILE A 109 5.43 7.69 -11.65
N LYS A 110 6.44 7.29 -10.85
CA LYS A 110 6.71 5.89 -10.52
C LYS A 110 5.62 5.35 -9.59
N LEU A 111 5.04 4.21 -9.94
CA LEU A 111 4.14 3.47 -9.07
C LEU A 111 4.94 2.40 -8.32
N LYS A 112 4.68 2.22 -7.03
CA LYS A 112 5.23 1.07 -6.31
C LYS A 112 4.53 -0.19 -6.78
N ASN A 113 5.29 -1.16 -7.25
CA ASN A 113 4.78 -2.45 -7.66
C ASN A 113 5.12 -3.54 -6.63
N VAL A 114 4.16 -4.43 -6.38
CA VAL A 114 4.29 -5.60 -5.49
C VAL A 114 5.29 -6.63 -6.04
N ALA A 115 5.55 -6.63 -7.35
CA ALA A 115 6.39 -7.61 -8.05
C ALA A 115 7.79 -7.10 -8.45
N SER A 116 8.29 -6.01 -7.89
CA SER A 116 9.60 -5.41 -8.24
C SER A 116 9.73 -4.94 -9.71
N ILE A 117 8.64 -4.89 -10.47
CA ILE A 117 8.61 -4.35 -11.83
C ILE A 117 8.29 -2.86 -11.73
N LEU A 118 9.14 -2.03 -12.34
CA LEU A 118 8.93 -0.60 -12.38
C LEU A 118 7.73 -0.27 -13.28
N CYS A 119 6.65 0.24 -12.69
CA CYS A 119 5.48 0.71 -13.40
C CYS A 119 5.35 2.23 -13.27
N TYR A 120 4.69 2.85 -14.23
CA TYR A 120 4.44 4.28 -14.23
C TYR A 120 2.94 4.56 -14.29
N GLU A 121 2.55 5.74 -13.78
CA GLU A 121 1.21 6.27 -13.95
C GLU A 121 0.93 6.54 -15.43
N LYS A 122 -0.23 6.07 -15.92
CA LYS A 122 -0.56 6.07 -17.36
C LYS A 122 -1.42 7.23 -17.80
N SER A 123 -1.90 8.07 -16.86
CA SER A 123 -2.86 9.14 -17.16
C SER A 123 -2.25 10.53 -17.08
N VAL A 124 -1.20 10.70 -16.26
CA VAL A 124 -0.55 11.98 -16.02
C VAL A 124 0.96 11.83 -15.88
N LEU A 125 1.65 12.91 -16.17
CA LEU A 125 3.07 13.14 -15.95
C LEU A 125 3.25 14.25 -14.91
N LYS A 126 4.42 14.30 -14.29
CA LYS A 126 4.86 15.43 -13.48
C LYS A 126 5.66 16.37 -14.35
N TYR A 127 5.32 17.65 -14.38
CA TYR A 127 6.12 18.69 -15.04
C TYR A 127 6.75 19.63 -14.00
N GLU A 128 7.91 20.16 -14.33
CA GLU A 128 8.61 21.17 -13.58
C GLU A 128 8.64 22.47 -14.39
N LYS A 129 8.40 23.58 -13.73
CA LYS A 129 8.56 24.92 -14.27
C LYS A 129 8.91 25.89 -13.15
N ASP A 130 9.97 26.68 -13.36
CA ASP A 130 10.47 27.63 -12.37
C ASP A 130 10.78 26.99 -11.00
N GLY A 131 11.29 25.73 -11.02
CA GLY A 131 11.62 24.97 -9.81
C GLY A 131 10.43 24.41 -9.03
N LEU A 132 9.21 24.53 -9.56
CA LEU A 132 7.99 23.98 -8.95
C LEU A 132 7.32 22.97 -9.87
N TYR A 133 6.66 22.01 -9.26
CA TYR A 133 6.01 20.88 -9.95
C TYR A 133 4.50 21.05 -10.10
N GLY A 134 3.97 20.49 -11.18
CA GLY A 134 2.56 20.33 -11.43
C GLY A 134 2.27 18.99 -12.13
N LEU A 135 0.99 18.70 -12.36
CA LEU A 135 0.53 17.54 -13.12
C LEU A 135 0.05 17.99 -14.50
N ILE A 136 0.41 17.21 -15.53
CA ILE A 136 0.00 17.38 -16.92
C ILE A 136 -0.46 16.03 -17.49
N ASP A 137 -1.46 16.00 -18.36
CA ASP A 137 -1.79 14.77 -19.08
C ASP A 137 -0.90 14.58 -20.31
N PHE A 138 -1.02 13.42 -20.96
CA PHE A 138 -0.25 13.06 -22.13
C PHE A 138 -0.59 13.90 -23.38
N ASP A 139 -1.68 14.66 -23.36
CA ASP A 139 -2.10 15.54 -24.45
C ASP A 139 -1.67 16.98 -24.21
N GLY A 140 -0.90 17.24 -23.12
CA GLY A 140 -0.36 18.56 -22.79
C GLY A 140 -1.29 19.47 -21.99
N LYS A 141 -2.40 18.94 -21.47
CA LYS A 141 -3.32 19.71 -20.64
C LYS A 141 -2.90 19.65 -19.17
N GLU A 142 -2.60 20.81 -18.61
CA GLU A 142 -2.31 20.93 -17.18
C GLU A 142 -3.51 20.49 -16.33
N LYS A 143 -3.24 19.62 -15.35
CA LYS A 143 -4.19 19.21 -14.32
C LYS A 143 -4.04 20.04 -13.05
N THR A 144 -2.82 20.50 -12.76
CA THR A 144 -2.53 21.47 -11.72
C THR A 144 -1.60 22.54 -12.25
N LYS A 145 -1.55 23.71 -11.60
CA LYS A 145 -0.45 24.64 -11.77
C LYS A 145 0.81 24.11 -11.09
N ASN A 146 1.97 24.62 -11.48
CA ASN A 146 3.26 24.37 -10.84
C ASN A 146 3.36 25.16 -9.52
N ILE A 147 2.80 24.60 -8.47
CA ILE A 147 2.76 25.22 -7.13
C ILE A 147 3.34 24.33 -6.03
N TYR A 148 3.78 23.14 -6.38
CA TYR A 148 4.26 22.14 -5.44
C TYR A 148 5.78 22.04 -5.49
N THR A 149 6.42 21.86 -4.34
CA THR A 149 7.87 21.61 -4.24
C THR A 149 8.18 20.15 -4.53
N GLN A 150 7.18 19.26 -4.39
CA GLN A 150 7.30 17.84 -4.72
C GLN A 150 5.93 17.24 -5.03
N ILE A 151 5.90 16.28 -5.95
CA ILE A 151 4.76 15.40 -6.20
C ILE A 151 5.28 13.97 -6.28
N GLU A 152 4.77 13.09 -5.43
CA GLU A 152 5.15 11.67 -5.40
C GLU A 152 3.95 10.74 -5.24
N ASN A 153 4.12 9.49 -5.64
CA ASN A 153 3.09 8.48 -5.49
C ASN A 153 2.92 8.05 -4.03
N LEU A 154 1.68 7.96 -3.55
CA LEU A 154 1.31 7.45 -2.23
C LEU A 154 1.27 5.91 -2.14
N GLN A 155 2.14 5.20 -2.85
CA GLN A 155 2.18 3.73 -2.90
C GLN A 155 0.86 3.11 -3.39
N SER A 156 0.18 3.81 -4.29
CA SER A 156 -1.16 3.50 -4.76
C SER A 156 -1.14 3.28 -6.27
N THR A 157 -1.91 2.31 -6.75
CA THR A 157 -2.18 2.11 -8.18
C THR A 157 -3.28 3.02 -8.72
N GLU A 158 -3.85 3.92 -7.90
CA GLU A 158 -5.06 4.68 -8.24
C GLU A 158 -4.86 6.19 -8.30
N GLY A 159 -3.68 6.65 -8.69
CA GLY A 159 -3.50 8.07 -9.02
C GLY A 159 -3.88 9.05 -7.90
N LYS A 160 -3.48 8.72 -6.68
CA LYS A 160 -3.45 9.68 -5.57
C LYS A 160 -2.00 9.97 -5.25
N PHE A 161 -1.66 11.24 -5.20
CA PHE A 161 -0.30 11.70 -5.02
C PHE A 161 -0.17 12.50 -3.74
N LYS A 162 0.95 12.32 -3.06
CA LYS A 162 1.40 13.20 -2.01
C LYS A 162 1.96 14.45 -2.68
N ASP A 163 1.37 15.60 -2.42
CA ASP A 163 1.82 16.88 -2.87
C ASP A 163 2.46 17.64 -1.71
N GLU A 164 3.57 18.31 -1.96
CA GLU A 164 4.24 19.15 -0.98
C GLU A 164 4.18 20.61 -1.41
N LYS A 165 3.76 21.45 -0.50
CA LYS A 165 3.82 22.89 -0.63
C LYS A 165 4.27 23.52 0.68
N ASP A 166 5.28 24.37 0.63
CA ASP A 166 5.81 25.10 1.80
C ASP A 166 6.26 24.12 2.94
N GLY A 167 6.82 22.96 2.56
CA GLY A 167 7.27 21.94 3.51
C GLY A 167 6.15 21.14 4.17
N LYS A 168 4.91 21.27 3.70
CA LYS A 168 3.75 20.51 4.18
C LYS A 168 3.15 19.67 3.07
N TYR A 169 2.69 18.48 3.46
CA TYR A 169 2.10 17.50 2.55
C TYR A 169 0.57 17.57 2.53
N GLY A 170 0.02 17.31 1.36
CA GLY A 170 -1.39 17.15 1.07
C GLY A 170 -1.63 15.95 0.16
N ILE A 171 -2.83 15.84 -0.41
CA ILE A 171 -3.18 14.77 -1.35
C ILE A 171 -3.96 15.37 -2.52
N ILE A 172 -3.50 15.11 -3.73
CA ILE A 172 -4.20 15.41 -4.99
C ILE A 172 -4.53 14.11 -5.74
N ASN A 173 -5.57 14.14 -6.56
CA ASN A 173 -5.91 13.04 -7.45
C ASN A 173 -5.40 13.28 -8.89
N LEU A 174 -5.62 12.32 -9.80
CA LEU A 174 -5.23 12.37 -11.22
C LEU A 174 -5.76 13.62 -11.98
N ASN A 175 -6.88 14.18 -11.53
CA ASN A 175 -7.44 15.38 -12.13
C ASN A 175 -6.90 16.67 -11.53
N GLY A 176 -5.91 16.56 -10.64
CA GLY A 176 -5.36 17.70 -9.91
C GLY A 176 -6.28 18.24 -8.80
N LYS A 177 -7.41 17.55 -8.53
CA LYS A 177 -8.29 17.95 -7.44
C LYS A 177 -7.65 17.63 -6.11
N LYS A 178 -7.50 18.65 -5.28
CA LYS A 178 -7.04 18.49 -3.91
C LYS A 178 -8.08 17.74 -3.08
N LEU A 179 -7.64 16.65 -2.45
CA LEU A 179 -8.43 15.84 -1.51
C LEU A 179 -8.11 16.22 -0.07
N VAL A 180 -6.85 16.55 0.19
CA VAL A 180 -6.33 16.94 1.50
C VAL A 180 -5.39 18.11 1.29
N GLU A 181 -5.59 19.19 2.06
CA GLU A 181 -4.73 20.38 2.01
C GLU A 181 -3.32 20.09 2.53
N CYS A 182 -2.32 20.82 2.05
CA CYS A 182 -0.93 20.72 2.48
C CYS A 182 -0.74 21.30 3.89
N ASN A 183 -1.17 20.55 4.92
CA ASN A 183 -1.16 20.98 6.32
C ASN A 183 -0.39 20.02 7.23
N TYR A 184 0.16 18.95 6.68
CA TYR A 184 0.75 17.84 7.45
C TYR A 184 2.25 17.74 7.24
N ASP A 185 2.99 17.41 8.31
CA ASP A 185 4.43 17.12 8.22
C ASP A 185 4.69 15.77 7.56
N ASP A 186 3.74 14.83 7.69
CA ASP A 186 3.81 13.57 6.95
C ASP A 186 2.42 12.98 6.71
N ILE A 187 2.32 12.21 5.62
CA ILE A 187 1.14 11.45 5.23
C ILE A 187 1.58 10.06 4.78
N SER A 188 1.05 9.03 5.39
CA SER A 188 1.24 7.64 4.99
C SER A 188 -0.08 6.96 4.63
N THR A 189 -0.02 6.02 3.68
CA THR A 189 -1.20 5.26 3.27
C THR A 189 -1.49 4.17 4.27
N ASP A 190 -2.76 4.08 4.69
CA ASP A 190 -3.29 2.93 5.42
C ASP A 190 -4.02 2.00 4.45
N SER A 191 -3.63 0.73 4.45
CA SER A 191 -4.13 -0.29 3.54
C SER A 191 -4.05 -1.67 4.19
N TYR A 192 -4.86 -2.60 3.71
CA TYR A 192 -4.91 -3.95 4.23
C TYR A 192 -5.31 -4.96 3.16
N TYR A 193 -5.09 -6.24 3.42
CA TYR A 193 -5.67 -7.33 2.65
C TYR A 193 -6.92 -7.83 3.35
N ASN A 194 -8.04 -7.94 2.64
CA ASN A 194 -9.28 -8.49 3.20
C ASN A 194 -9.19 -10.03 3.29
N VAL A 195 -10.24 -10.66 3.80
CA VAL A 195 -10.32 -12.13 3.96
C VAL A 195 -10.22 -12.89 2.63
N GLU A 196 -10.54 -12.24 1.51
CA GLU A 196 -10.40 -12.77 0.15
C GLU A 196 -9.01 -12.53 -0.43
N ASN A 197 -8.08 -12.03 0.38
CA ASN A 197 -6.72 -11.65 0.01
C ASN A 197 -6.65 -10.54 -1.06
N GLU A 198 -7.68 -9.68 -1.11
CA GLU A 198 -7.70 -8.50 -1.97
C GLU A 198 -7.13 -7.29 -1.23
N TYR A 199 -6.28 -6.53 -1.92
CA TYR A 199 -5.73 -5.28 -1.40
C TYR A 199 -6.82 -4.21 -1.32
N LYS A 200 -7.08 -3.71 -0.12
CA LYS A 200 -8.04 -2.64 0.15
C LYS A 200 -7.33 -1.42 0.72
N LYS A 201 -7.78 -0.26 0.30
CA LYS A 201 -7.32 1.04 0.80
C LYS A 201 -8.36 1.60 1.75
N SER A 202 -7.96 1.92 2.98
CA SER A 202 -8.87 2.46 3.99
C SER A 202 -8.73 3.96 4.17
N GLY A 203 -7.51 4.48 4.18
CA GLY A 203 -7.28 5.90 4.37
C GLY A 203 -5.82 6.29 4.46
N PHE A 204 -5.58 7.35 5.23
CA PHE A 204 -4.28 7.95 5.43
C PHE A 204 -4.08 8.29 6.90
N ILE A 205 -2.94 7.90 7.44
CA ILE A 205 -2.45 8.40 8.72
C ILE A 205 -1.68 9.67 8.42
N VAL A 206 -2.09 10.75 9.06
CA VAL A 206 -1.48 12.08 8.94
C VAL A 206 -0.82 12.48 10.23
N SER A 207 0.27 13.23 10.18
CA SER A 207 0.96 13.65 11.40
C SER A 207 1.51 15.06 11.32
N ASN A 208 1.62 15.69 12.50
CA ASN A 208 2.36 16.92 12.70
C ASN A 208 3.25 16.84 13.93
N LYS A 209 4.40 17.48 13.84
CA LYS A 209 5.30 17.71 14.98
C LYS A 209 4.75 18.83 15.85
N THR A 210 4.78 18.62 17.14
CA THR A 210 4.40 19.62 18.15
C THR A 210 5.50 19.70 19.21
N GLU A 211 5.41 20.68 20.11
CA GLU A 211 6.33 20.78 21.25
C GLU A 211 6.30 19.53 22.15
N ASN A 212 5.16 18.82 22.18
CA ASN A 212 4.96 17.60 22.97
C ASN A 212 5.11 16.31 22.15
N GLY A 213 5.88 16.35 21.05
CA GLY A 213 6.13 15.22 20.16
C GLY A 213 5.19 15.17 18.95
N ILE A 214 5.22 14.05 18.23
CA ILE A 214 4.40 13.87 17.03
C ILE A 214 2.95 13.58 17.44
N ARG A 215 2.00 14.21 16.73
CA ARG A 215 0.58 13.94 16.87
C ARG A 215 0.02 13.39 15.56
N TYR A 216 -0.76 12.34 15.68
CA TYR A 216 -1.35 11.61 14.57
C TYR A 216 -2.85 11.86 14.48
N GLY A 217 -3.36 11.88 13.26
CA GLY A 217 -4.77 11.91 12.90
C GLY A 217 -5.06 10.91 11.79
N TYR A 218 -6.34 10.77 11.43
CA TYR A 218 -6.74 9.83 10.39
C TYR A 218 -7.72 10.45 9.41
N ILE A 219 -7.47 10.27 8.12
CA ILE A 219 -8.30 10.72 7.01
C ILE A 219 -8.69 9.50 6.20
N ASN A 220 -9.98 9.33 5.88
CA ASN A 220 -10.40 8.20 5.04
C ASN A 220 -9.95 8.39 3.58
N TYR A 221 -10.06 7.34 2.79
CA TYR A 221 -9.60 7.32 1.39
C TYR A 221 -10.31 8.35 0.48
N LYS A 222 -11.45 8.91 0.91
CA LYS A 222 -12.18 9.97 0.20
C LYS A 222 -11.73 11.39 0.58
N GLY A 223 -10.76 11.52 1.50
CA GLY A 223 -10.27 12.80 2.00
C GLY A 223 -11.06 13.37 3.19
N LYS A 224 -12.01 12.60 3.75
CA LYS A 224 -12.75 13.03 4.94
C LYS A 224 -11.95 12.73 6.20
N LYS A 225 -11.71 13.75 7.02
CA LYS A 225 -11.08 13.59 8.33
C LYS A 225 -11.99 12.79 9.25
N LEU A 226 -11.46 11.73 9.85
CA LEU A 226 -12.11 10.88 10.83
C LEU A 226 -11.61 11.13 12.24
N LEU A 227 -10.30 11.37 12.40
CA LEU A 227 -9.67 11.71 13.69
C LEU A 227 -8.78 12.94 13.53
N ASP A 228 -8.83 13.84 14.50
CA ASP A 228 -7.94 14.99 14.59
C ASP A 228 -6.53 14.60 15.04
N LEU A 229 -5.56 15.51 14.93
CA LEU A 229 -4.15 15.34 15.32
C LEU A 229 -3.96 15.35 16.85
N ASN A 230 -4.65 14.47 17.55
CA ASN A 230 -4.66 14.43 19.02
C ASN A 230 -3.86 13.25 19.61
N TYR A 231 -3.57 12.23 18.79
CA TYR A 231 -3.10 10.95 19.27
C TYR A 231 -1.57 10.81 19.17
N ASN A 232 -1.00 10.05 20.12
CA ASN A 232 0.42 9.68 20.08
C ASN A 232 0.68 8.51 19.15
N GLU A 233 -0.37 7.70 18.89
CA GLU A 233 -0.32 6.55 18.01
C GLU A 233 -1.71 6.27 17.45
N ILE A 234 -1.76 5.79 16.21
CA ILE A 234 -2.98 5.28 15.57
C ILE A 234 -2.61 3.99 14.84
N VAL A 235 -3.31 2.90 15.15
CA VAL A 235 -3.15 1.61 14.49
C VAL A 235 -4.51 1.15 13.98
N ARG A 236 -4.60 0.87 12.67
CA ARG A 236 -5.78 0.22 12.13
C ARG A 236 -5.77 -1.26 12.50
N ILE A 237 -6.92 -1.79 12.87
CA ILE A 237 -7.06 -3.19 13.25
C ILE A 237 -7.97 -3.97 12.31
N GLY A 238 -7.63 -5.23 12.14
CA GLY A 238 -8.41 -6.23 11.43
C GLY A 238 -8.55 -5.99 9.92
N ASN A 239 -9.04 -7.01 9.25
CA ASN A 239 -9.40 -7.01 7.83
C ASN A 239 -10.89 -6.67 7.65
N LEU A 240 -11.38 -5.71 8.43
CA LEU A 240 -12.77 -5.34 8.54
C LEU A 240 -13.14 -4.33 7.44
N ASP A 241 -14.33 -4.44 6.88
CA ASP A 241 -14.84 -3.49 5.89
C ASP A 241 -15.01 -2.07 6.44
N GLU A 242 -15.26 -1.96 7.75
CA GLU A 242 -15.30 -0.70 8.47
C GLU A 242 -13.93 -0.37 9.07
N ILE A 243 -13.64 0.92 9.22
CA ILE A 243 -12.37 1.39 9.76
C ILE A 243 -12.46 1.36 11.29
N TYR A 244 -11.72 0.42 11.91
CA TYR A 244 -11.49 0.40 13.34
C TYR A 244 -10.05 0.83 13.62
N LEU A 245 -9.91 1.75 14.59
CA LEU A 245 -8.62 2.36 14.94
C LEU A 245 -8.39 2.25 16.44
N ILE A 246 -7.33 1.59 16.85
CA ILE A 246 -6.77 1.71 18.18
C ILE A 246 -5.97 3.01 18.21
N VAL A 247 -6.23 3.85 19.19
CA VAL A 247 -5.53 5.12 19.37
C VAL A 247 -4.88 5.18 20.74
N ALA A 248 -3.71 5.82 20.82
CA ALA A 248 -3.08 6.13 22.09
C ALA A 248 -3.15 7.65 22.34
N GLU A 249 -3.62 8.03 23.51
CA GLU A 249 -3.64 9.40 24.02
C GLU A 249 -3.09 9.42 25.44
N ASN A 250 -2.01 10.18 25.66
CA ASN A 250 -1.34 10.29 26.97
C ASN A 250 -0.98 8.93 27.62
N GLY A 251 -0.55 7.96 26.80
CA GLY A 251 -0.16 6.63 27.24
C GLY A 251 -1.35 5.69 27.55
N GLN A 252 -2.56 6.10 27.24
CA GLN A 252 -3.77 5.27 27.38
C GLN A 252 -4.36 4.97 26.02
N TYR A 253 -4.84 3.75 25.84
CA TYR A 253 -5.41 3.24 24.61
C TYR A 253 -6.92 3.26 24.60
N GLY A 254 -7.49 3.60 23.45
CA GLY A 254 -8.93 3.60 23.16
C GLY A 254 -9.22 3.01 21.79
N LEU A 255 -10.49 2.82 21.49
CA LEU A 255 -10.96 2.23 20.22
C LEU A 255 -11.97 3.17 19.54
N TYR A 256 -11.79 3.38 18.26
CA TYR A 256 -12.71 4.12 17.40
C TYR A 256 -13.19 3.24 16.24
N LYS A 257 -14.46 3.46 15.86
CA LYS A 257 -15.05 2.95 14.62
C LYS A 257 -15.34 4.15 13.73
N ASN A 258 -14.62 4.28 12.62
CA ASN A 258 -14.62 5.51 11.82
C ASN A 258 -14.29 6.74 12.71
N SER A 259 -15.22 7.68 12.85
CA SER A 259 -15.07 8.85 13.74
C SER A 259 -15.79 8.69 15.09
N LYS A 260 -16.46 7.55 15.33
CA LYS A 260 -17.19 7.29 16.56
C LYS A 260 -16.26 6.66 17.59
N GLN A 261 -16.13 7.29 18.76
CA GLN A 261 -15.45 6.71 19.89
C GLN A 261 -16.25 5.51 20.43
N ILE A 262 -15.65 4.33 20.44
CA ILE A 262 -16.21 3.09 20.98
C ILE A 262 -15.71 2.87 22.41
N ILE A 263 -14.39 2.96 22.60
CA ILE A 263 -13.74 2.90 23.90
C ILE A 263 -12.92 4.17 24.04
N LYS A 264 -13.18 4.96 25.09
CA LYS A 264 -12.34 6.13 25.38
C LYS A 264 -10.93 5.69 25.78
N PRO A 265 -9.88 6.47 25.55
CA PRO A 265 -8.54 6.19 26.04
C PRO A 265 -8.52 6.04 27.56
N GLN A 266 -8.35 4.81 28.06
CA GLN A 266 -8.36 4.47 29.48
C GLN A 266 -7.66 3.16 29.81
N TYR A 267 -7.23 2.40 28.82
CA TYR A 267 -6.55 1.11 29.00
C TYR A 267 -5.06 1.27 28.81
N GLN A 268 -4.26 0.42 29.49
CA GLN A 268 -2.79 0.38 29.31
C GLN A 268 -2.42 -0.25 27.98
N SER A 269 -3.25 -1.16 27.47
CA SER A 269 -3.16 -1.69 26.11
C SER A 269 -4.53 -2.15 25.62
N ILE A 270 -4.67 -2.16 24.29
CA ILE A 270 -5.76 -2.82 23.56
C ILE A 270 -5.10 -3.60 22.44
N GLU A 271 -5.39 -4.89 22.37
CA GLU A 271 -4.89 -5.79 21.34
C GLU A 271 -6.05 -6.44 20.59
N TYR A 272 -5.99 -6.43 19.27
CA TYR A 272 -6.90 -7.14 18.40
C TYR A 272 -6.24 -8.43 17.94
N CYS A 273 -6.87 -9.56 18.24
CA CYS A 273 -6.36 -10.88 17.94
C CYS A 273 -6.85 -11.40 16.58
N ASP A 274 -6.10 -12.30 15.96
CA ASP A 274 -6.43 -12.88 14.65
C ASP A 274 -7.78 -13.63 14.63
N ASN A 275 -8.24 -14.13 15.79
CA ASN A 275 -9.54 -14.75 15.95
C ASN A 275 -10.70 -13.73 16.07
N GLY A 276 -10.42 -12.43 16.06
CA GLY A 276 -11.41 -11.35 16.20
C GLY A 276 -11.67 -10.91 17.65
N GLY A 277 -11.02 -11.51 18.62
CA GLY A 277 -11.08 -11.10 20.03
C GLY A 277 -10.35 -9.79 20.29
N ILE A 278 -10.77 -9.07 21.31
CA ILE A 278 -10.10 -7.87 21.82
C ILE A 278 -9.66 -8.10 23.25
N ILE A 279 -8.36 -8.08 23.49
CA ILE A 279 -7.76 -8.13 24.82
C ILE A 279 -7.53 -6.68 25.29
N ILE A 280 -7.98 -6.37 26.48
CA ILE A 280 -7.79 -5.06 27.13
C ILE A 280 -6.99 -5.23 28.42
N GLN A 281 -6.10 -4.27 28.71
CA GLN A 281 -5.32 -4.26 29.95
C GLN A 281 -5.64 -3.03 30.79
N LYS A 282 -5.92 -3.24 32.07
CA LYS A 282 -6.13 -2.17 33.04
C LYS A 282 -5.58 -2.58 34.42
N ASN A 283 -4.84 -1.69 35.09
CA ASN A 283 -4.21 -1.96 36.37
C ASN A 283 -3.35 -3.24 36.35
N GLN A 284 -2.62 -3.47 35.25
CA GLN A 284 -1.79 -4.65 34.98
C GLN A 284 -2.57 -5.96 34.80
N ASN A 285 -3.90 -5.95 34.87
CA ASN A 285 -4.74 -7.11 34.63
C ASN A 285 -5.40 -7.06 33.25
N TYR A 286 -5.65 -8.23 32.70
CA TYR A 286 -6.23 -8.42 31.37
C TYR A 286 -7.69 -8.83 31.47
N GLY A 287 -8.48 -8.40 30.50
CA GLY A 287 -9.87 -8.76 30.26
C GLY A 287 -10.18 -8.85 28.77
N ILE A 288 -11.42 -9.15 28.44
CA ILE A 288 -11.87 -9.31 27.05
C ILE A 288 -12.98 -8.28 26.77
N SER A 289 -12.89 -7.64 25.63
CA SER A 289 -13.92 -6.75 25.08
C SER A 289 -14.33 -7.20 23.68
N ASN A 290 -15.42 -6.66 23.15
CA ASN A 290 -15.77 -6.77 21.74
C ASN A 290 -15.56 -5.45 21.00
N LEU A 291 -15.74 -5.48 19.67
CA LEU A 291 -15.61 -4.31 18.80
C LEU A 291 -16.63 -3.19 19.07
N ASP A 292 -17.71 -3.47 19.79
CA ASP A 292 -18.68 -2.47 20.23
C ASP A 292 -18.33 -1.84 21.59
N GLY A 293 -17.19 -2.27 22.19
CA GLY A 293 -16.70 -1.76 23.47
C GLY A 293 -17.36 -2.36 24.70
N LYS A 294 -18.18 -3.41 24.52
CA LYS A 294 -18.77 -4.13 25.64
C LYS A 294 -17.70 -5.00 26.29
N ILE A 295 -17.53 -4.87 27.60
CA ILE A 295 -16.69 -5.75 28.39
C ILE A 295 -17.39 -7.11 28.48
N LEU A 296 -16.73 -8.14 27.98
CA LEU A 296 -17.21 -9.52 27.99
C LEU A 296 -16.66 -10.28 29.19
N VAL A 297 -15.39 -10.02 29.53
CA VAL A 297 -14.69 -10.56 30.68
C VAL A 297 -13.95 -9.41 31.38
N ASP A 298 -14.19 -9.24 32.66
CA ASP A 298 -13.55 -8.18 33.44
C ASP A 298 -12.02 -8.31 33.48
N THR A 299 -11.34 -7.18 33.70
CA THR A 299 -9.87 -7.12 33.83
C THR A 299 -9.45 -7.69 35.20
N LYS A 300 -9.29 -9.02 35.26
CA LYS A 300 -8.96 -9.75 36.51
C LYS A 300 -7.90 -10.82 36.32
N TYR A 301 -7.45 -11.06 35.08
CA TYR A 301 -6.45 -12.08 34.76
C TYR A 301 -5.05 -11.48 34.68
N ASP A 302 -4.07 -12.26 35.13
CA ASP A 302 -2.65 -11.88 35.05
C ASP A 302 -2.13 -11.94 33.60
N ASN A 303 -2.73 -12.82 32.79
CA ASN A 303 -2.44 -12.96 31.37
C ASN A 303 -3.65 -13.45 30.58
N ILE A 304 -3.77 -12.99 29.33
CA ILE A 304 -4.69 -13.56 28.33
C ILE A 304 -3.90 -13.70 27.02
N GLU A 305 -3.91 -14.89 26.45
CA GLU A 305 -3.33 -15.18 25.14
C GLU A 305 -4.41 -15.68 24.20
N ALA A 306 -4.28 -15.39 22.91
CA ALA A 306 -5.19 -15.85 21.86
C ALA A 306 -4.53 -16.92 20.99
N ASP A 307 -5.31 -17.90 20.55
CA ASP A 307 -5.00 -18.72 19.38
C ASP A 307 -5.95 -18.39 18.22
N CYS A 308 -6.03 -19.25 17.21
CA CYS A 308 -6.90 -19.02 16.05
C CYS A 308 -8.40 -19.02 16.38
N ILE A 309 -8.83 -19.53 17.55
CA ILE A 309 -10.24 -19.75 17.89
C ILE A 309 -10.59 -19.15 19.24
N TYR A 310 -9.72 -19.32 20.25
CA TYR A 310 -10.04 -19.08 21.66
C TYR A 310 -9.07 -18.09 22.32
N LEU A 311 -9.52 -17.62 23.48
CA LEU A 311 -8.76 -16.73 24.39
C LEU A 311 -8.51 -17.51 25.71
N TYR A 312 -7.26 -17.64 26.09
CA TYR A 312 -6.78 -18.41 27.24
C TYR A 312 -6.41 -17.44 28.37
N ALA A 313 -7.25 -17.34 29.36
CA ALA A 313 -7.12 -16.42 30.49
C ALA A 313 -6.60 -17.14 31.74
N GLN A 314 -5.60 -16.55 32.37
CA GLN A 314 -4.92 -17.15 33.52
C GLN A 314 -4.69 -16.13 34.63
N ASN A 315 -4.91 -16.56 35.86
CA ASN A 315 -4.45 -15.90 37.10
C ASN A 315 -4.05 -16.93 38.15
N SER A 316 -3.64 -16.47 39.34
CA SER A 316 -3.26 -17.35 40.47
C SER A 316 -4.34 -18.33 40.94
N ASN A 317 -5.60 -18.07 40.65
CA ASN A 317 -6.73 -18.81 41.16
C ASN A 317 -7.40 -19.72 40.13
N GLU A 318 -7.36 -19.34 38.84
CA GLU A 318 -8.10 -20.02 37.80
C GLU A 318 -7.41 -19.91 36.42
N ASN A 319 -7.61 -20.95 35.61
CA ASN A 319 -7.30 -20.96 34.18
C ASN A 319 -8.59 -21.20 33.42
N LYS A 320 -8.97 -20.28 32.54
CA LYS A 320 -10.22 -20.36 31.79
C LYS A 320 -9.98 -20.14 30.30
N VAL A 321 -10.87 -20.71 29.50
CA VAL A 321 -10.87 -20.53 28.05
C VAL A 321 -12.19 -19.86 27.66
N TYR A 322 -12.08 -18.84 26.83
CA TYR A 322 -13.23 -18.10 26.33
C TYR A 322 -13.29 -18.15 24.80
N ASP A 323 -14.50 -18.14 24.25
CA ASP A 323 -14.70 -17.75 22.86
C ASP A 323 -14.61 -16.23 22.68
N VAL A 324 -14.61 -15.76 21.43
CA VAL A 324 -14.55 -14.31 21.11
C VAL A 324 -15.80 -13.54 21.52
N SER A 325 -16.87 -14.23 21.91
CA SER A 325 -18.10 -13.65 22.47
C SER A 325 -18.06 -13.54 23.99
N GLY A 326 -16.98 -14.02 24.63
CA GLY A 326 -16.76 -14.00 26.06
C GLY A 326 -17.46 -15.14 26.82
N ASN A 327 -17.96 -16.18 26.13
CA ASN A 327 -18.50 -17.35 26.77
C ASN A 327 -17.36 -18.28 27.21
N GLU A 328 -17.45 -18.78 28.46
CA GLU A 328 -16.52 -19.78 28.95
C GLU A 328 -16.73 -21.12 28.19
N VAL A 329 -15.63 -21.74 27.77
CA VAL A 329 -15.65 -22.99 27.01
C VAL A 329 -14.90 -24.08 27.77
N GLU A 330 -15.54 -25.24 27.94
CA GLU A 330 -14.95 -26.40 28.61
C GLU A 330 -13.95 -27.13 27.67
N ILE A 331 -12.75 -26.59 27.52
CA ILE A 331 -11.64 -27.24 26.82
C ILE A 331 -10.39 -27.24 27.68
N ASN A 332 -9.48 -28.16 27.36
CA ASN A 332 -8.22 -28.24 28.08
C ASN A 332 -7.38 -26.98 27.80
N PHE A 333 -7.10 -26.18 28.80
CA PHE A 333 -6.32 -24.94 28.74
C PHE A 333 -4.94 -25.11 28.03
N ASN A 334 -4.34 -26.30 28.17
CA ASN A 334 -3.04 -26.60 27.57
C ASN A 334 -3.11 -27.09 26.11
N LYS A 335 -4.32 -27.24 25.55
CA LYS A 335 -4.53 -27.63 24.13
C LYS A 335 -4.89 -26.40 23.32
N ARG A 336 -3.88 -25.79 22.71
CA ARG A 336 -4.04 -24.63 21.82
C ARG A 336 -4.20 -25.06 20.37
N VAL A 337 -4.98 -24.33 19.61
CA VAL A 337 -5.20 -24.55 18.19
C VAL A 337 -4.29 -23.60 17.40
N TYR A 338 -3.42 -24.19 16.58
CA TYR A 338 -2.53 -23.44 15.68
C TYR A 338 -3.01 -23.63 14.24
N LYS A 339 -2.88 -22.56 13.44
CA LYS A 339 -3.27 -22.53 12.02
C LYS A 339 -2.13 -22.98 11.14
#